data_ed2d44eb51c5741bf1358e752426d4d5
#
_entry.id   ed2d44eb51c5741bf1358e752426d4d5
#
_cell.length_a   1.000
_cell.length_b   1.000
_cell.length_c   1.000
_cell.angle_alpha   90.00
_cell.angle_beta   90.00
_cell.angle_gamma   90.00
#
_symmetry.space_group_name_H-M   'P 1'
#
loop_
_entity.id
_entity.type
_entity.pdbx_description
1 polymer ?
#
loop_
_entity_poly.entity_id
_entity_poly.type
_entity_poly.pdbx_seq_one_letter_code
_entity_poly.pdbx_strand_id
1 'polypeptide(L)'
;MKKNSNSDGQKLDLELFKTIEQKLDDVMELMDTDIIKNKLVQVEKEFENEPNEINKTRLGILYHEVALNLSFLSKTEYKGYAKKSFDQLTELFISDETTKELMPFIASYRASALSLVVAETNKLKFLGHSFDLFEEAVKKYSNISPLPEFMRGSVAENLPWFFFGKRKYAKKDFQSIIDKYEKNQDYVNWKVISFTYWAWAKQHQGKKYREQALKYLEKAIKLDPEYKAGRKRAEELKLKLTD
;
A
#
# COMPACT_ATOMS: atom_id res chain seq x y z
N MET A 1 -12.98 -20.98 -36.31
CA MET A 1 -13.45 -19.61 -36.02
C MET A 1 -12.57 -19.04 -34.92
N LYS A 2 -11.65 -18.14 -35.26
CA LYS A 2 -10.82 -17.42 -34.28
C LYS A 2 -11.67 -16.31 -33.67
N LYS A 3 -12.00 -16.39 -32.39
CA LYS A 3 -12.54 -15.27 -31.65
C LYS A 3 -11.42 -14.21 -31.50
N ASN A 4 -11.54 -13.11 -32.22
CA ASN A 4 -10.78 -11.90 -31.96
C ASN A 4 -11.21 -11.38 -30.58
N SER A 5 -10.38 -11.58 -29.57
CA SER A 5 -10.47 -10.86 -28.33
C SER A 5 -9.88 -9.46 -28.55
N ASN A 6 -10.70 -8.55 -29.04
CA ASN A 6 -10.43 -7.12 -28.89
C ASN A 6 -10.51 -6.81 -27.39
N SER A 7 -9.37 -6.82 -26.72
CA SER A 7 -9.19 -6.14 -25.44
C SER A 7 -9.07 -4.64 -25.73
N ASP A 8 -10.19 -3.99 -26.03
CA ASP A 8 -10.28 -2.55 -25.91
C ASP A 8 -10.01 -2.20 -24.44
N GLY A 9 -8.78 -1.78 -24.20
CA GLY A 9 -8.38 -1.22 -22.90
C GLY A 9 -9.15 0.07 -22.68
N GLN A 10 -10.37 -0.04 -22.16
CA GLN A 10 -11.14 1.14 -21.74
C GLN A 10 -10.28 1.98 -20.82
N LYS A 11 -9.93 3.18 -21.26
CA LYS A 11 -9.14 4.14 -20.50
C LYS A 11 -9.86 4.43 -19.19
N LEU A 12 -9.12 4.36 -18.06
CA LEU A 12 -9.63 4.71 -16.73
C LEU A 12 -10.07 6.19 -16.74
N ASP A 13 -11.20 6.46 -16.10
CA ASP A 13 -11.65 7.82 -15.81
C ASP A 13 -10.84 8.38 -14.64
N LEU A 14 -9.95 9.33 -14.92
CA LEU A 14 -9.06 9.88 -13.89
C LEU A 14 -9.80 10.75 -12.86
N GLU A 15 -10.90 11.40 -13.22
CA GLU A 15 -11.71 12.20 -12.28
C GLU A 15 -12.45 11.27 -11.32
N LEU A 16 -13.05 10.21 -11.85
CA LEU A 16 -13.70 9.19 -11.03
C LEU A 16 -12.68 8.47 -10.14
N PHE A 17 -11.50 8.14 -10.68
CA PHE A 17 -10.41 7.55 -9.89
C PHE A 17 -10.02 8.45 -8.70
N LYS A 18 -9.84 9.75 -8.91
CA LYS A 18 -9.52 10.69 -7.83
C LYS A 18 -10.65 10.85 -6.82
N THR A 19 -11.90 10.84 -7.27
CA THR A 19 -13.07 10.84 -6.39
C THR A 19 -13.11 9.59 -5.52
N ILE A 20 -12.81 8.42 -6.07
CA ILE A 20 -12.72 7.16 -5.33
C ILE A 20 -11.54 7.20 -4.34
N GLU A 21 -10.35 7.67 -4.77
CA GLU A 21 -9.19 7.83 -3.89
C GLU A 21 -9.55 8.65 -2.64
N GLN A 22 -10.26 9.77 -2.80
CA GLN A 22 -10.74 10.59 -1.69
C GLN A 22 -11.68 9.86 -0.74
N LYS A 23 -12.59 9.02 -1.28
CA LYS A 23 -13.50 8.21 -0.46
C LYS A 23 -12.81 7.08 0.30
N LEU A 24 -11.62 6.68 -0.13
CA LEU A 24 -10.83 5.65 0.52
C LEU A 24 -9.74 6.21 1.46
N ASP A 25 -9.43 7.51 1.39
CA ASP A 25 -8.29 8.11 2.11
C ASP A 25 -8.34 7.94 3.63
N ASP A 26 -9.55 7.91 4.20
CA ASP A 26 -9.75 7.78 5.65
C ASP A 26 -9.57 6.35 6.20
N VAL A 27 -9.39 5.37 5.31
CA VAL A 27 -9.10 3.96 5.66
C VAL A 27 -7.74 3.49 5.16
N MET A 28 -7.04 4.30 4.36
CA MET A 28 -5.71 3.97 3.80
C MET A 28 -4.59 4.54 4.65
N GLU A 29 -3.48 3.78 4.77
CA GLU A 29 -2.22 4.22 5.39
C GLU A 29 -2.41 4.72 6.84
N LEU A 30 -3.27 4.06 7.58
CA LEU A 30 -3.52 4.35 8.99
C LEU A 30 -2.36 3.82 9.85
N MET A 31 -1.88 4.63 10.78
CA MET A 31 -0.77 4.27 11.68
C MET A 31 -1.17 4.27 13.16
N ASP A 32 -2.15 5.10 13.52
CA ASP A 32 -2.62 5.21 14.90
C ASP A 32 -3.55 4.05 15.23
N THR A 33 -3.17 3.28 16.23
CA THR A 33 -3.88 2.04 16.62
C THR A 33 -5.25 2.29 17.21
N ASP A 34 -5.49 3.42 17.86
CA ASP A 34 -6.78 3.76 18.43
C ASP A 34 -7.73 4.28 17.35
N ILE A 35 -7.19 5.04 16.38
CA ILE A 35 -7.94 5.40 15.17
C ILE A 35 -8.38 4.15 14.41
N ILE A 36 -7.47 3.19 14.19
CA ILE A 36 -7.79 1.93 13.47
C ILE A 36 -8.90 1.16 14.18
N LYS A 37 -8.85 1.00 15.50
CA LYS A 37 -9.90 0.29 16.28
C LYS A 37 -11.27 0.94 16.15
N ASN A 38 -11.32 2.26 16.31
CA ASN A 38 -12.57 3.01 16.19
C ASN A 38 -13.12 2.96 14.76
N LYS A 39 -12.23 3.09 13.76
CA LYS A 39 -12.59 3.02 12.35
C LYS A 39 -13.11 1.63 11.96
N LEU A 40 -12.57 0.55 12.55
CA LEU A 40 -13.03 -0.81 12.29
C LEU A 40 -14.52 -0.97 12.60
N VAL A 41 -14.94 -0.56 13.80
CA VAL A 41 -16.35 -0.61 14.21
C VAL A 41 -17.22 0.24 13.30
N GLN A 42 -16.74 1.43 12.93
CA GLN A 42 -17.48 2.36 12.07
C GLN A 42 -17.70 1.76 10.66
N VAL A 43 -16.63 1.28 10.01
CA VAL A 43 -16.70 0.82 8.62
C VAL A 43 -17.41 -0.53 8.49
N GLU A 44 -17.31 -1.42 9.49
CA GLU A 44 -18.14 -2.64 9.53
C GLU A 44 -19.63 -2.27 9.53
N LYS A 45 -20.02 -1.28 10.33
CA LYS A 45 -21.40 -0.79 10.42
C LYS A 45 -21.86 -0.06 9.15
N GLU A 46 -20.97 0.72 8.53
CA GLU A 46 -21.25 1.37 7.24
C GLU A 46 -21.54 0.33 6.15
N PHE A 47 -20.74 -0.74 6.09
CA PHE A 47 -20.94 -1.81 5.12
C PHE A 47 -22.22 -2.63 5.40
N GLU A 48 -22.55 -2.91 6.66
CA GLU A 48 -23.80 -3.58 7.03
C GLU A 48 -25.05 -2.77 6.60
N ASN A 49 -24.99 -1.44 6.75
CA ASN A 49 -26.10 -0.56 6.39
C ASN A 49 -26.21 -0.34 4.88
N GLU A 50 -25.09 -0.27 4.17
CA GLU A 50 -25.02 0.01 2.74
C GLU A 50 -23.95 -0.86 2.06
N PRO A 51 -24.30 -2.10 1.67
CA PRO A 51 -23.36 -3.08 1.10
C PRO A 51 -23.08 -2.82 -0.38
N ASN A 52 -22.45 -1.67 -0.69
CA ASN A 52 -21.98 -1.34 -2.04
C ASN A 52 -20.48 -1.66 -2.22
N GLU A 53 -19.99 -1.58 -3.46
CA GLU A 53 -18.58 -1.91 -3.80
C GLU A 53 -17.57 -1.00 -3.12
N ILE A 54 -17.87 0.30 -2.92
CA ILE A 54 -16.98 1.25 -2.24
C ILE A 54 -16.85 0.87 -0.77
N ASN A 55 -17.98 0.67 -0.07
CA ASN A 55 -17.95 0.27 1.33
C ASN A 55 -17.31 -1.12 1.52
N LYS A 56 -17.51 -2.04 0.59
CA LYS A 56 -16.82 -3.33 0.57
C LYS A 56 -15.31 -3.17 0.38
N THR A 57 -14.86 -2.28 -0.50
CA THR A 57 -13.44 -1.96 -0.70
C THR A 57 -12.84 -1.32 0.55
N ARG A 58 -13.53 -0.32 1.15
CA ARG A 58 -13.13 0.33 2.41
C ARG A 58 -12.92 -0.69 3.53
N LEU A 59 -13.87 -1.61 3.69
CA LEU A 59 -13.78 -2.66 4.70
C LEU A 59 -12.60 -3.62 4.43
N GLY A 60 -12.39 -4.03 3.17
CA GLY A 60 -11.26 -4.86 2.78
C GLY A 60 -9.91 -4.20 3.04
N ILE A 61 -9.78 -2.91 2.74
CA ILE A 61 -8.58 -2.09 3.05
C ILE A 61 -8.39 -2.00 4.57
N LEU A 62 -9.44 -1.71 5.31
CA LEU A 62 -9.33 -1.56 6.76
C LEU A 62 -8.98 -2.87 7.47
N TYR A 63 -9.46 -4.01 7.00
CA TYR A 63 -9.00 -5.31 7.48
C TYR A 63 -7.51 -5.53 7.25
N HIS A 64 -6.95 -5.00 6.14
CA HIS A 64 -5.50 -4.99 5.90
C HIS A 64 -4.77 -4.13 6.93
N GLU A 65 -5.25 -2.89 7.19
CA GLU A 65 -4.63 -1.99 8.17
C GLU A 65 -4.69 -2.58 9.59
N VAL A 66 -5.79 -3.24 9.96
CA VAL A 66 -5.91 -3.99 11.23
C VAL A 66 -4.86 -5.10 11.29
N ALA A 67 -4.74 -5.92 10.25
CA ALA A 67 -3.75 -7.00 10.21
C ALA A 67 -2.32 -6.47 10.27
N LEU A 68 -2.03 -5.36 9.60
CA LEU A 68 -0.70 -4.75 9.55
C LEU A 68 -0.30 -4.11 10.88
N ASN A 69 -1.22 -3.41 11.53
CA ASN A 69 -0.89 -2.54 12.67
C ASN A 69 -1.32 -3.08 14.02
N LEU A 70 -2.35 -3.89 14.13
CA LEU A 70 -2.88 -4.38 15.40
C LEU A 70 -2.49 -5.83 15.72
N SER A 71 -2.08 -6.65 14.74
CA SER A 71 -1.77 -8.07 14.98
C SER A 71 -0.58 -8.30 15.93
N PHE A 72 0.29 -7.31 16.09
CA PHE A 72 1.38 -7.38 17.07
C PHE A 72 0.97 -6.90 18.48
N LEU A 73 -0.15 -6.18 18.61
CA LEU A 73 -0.74 -5.83 19.91
C LEU A 73 -1.49 -7.03 20.51
N SER A 74 -2.22 -7.77 19.67
CA SER A 74 -2.97 -8.95 20.08
C SER A 74 -3.01 -10.00 18.97
N LYS A 75 -2.26 -11.08 19.17
CA LYS A 75 -2.22 -12.21 18.21
C LYS A 75 -3.49 -13.07 18.22
N THR A 76 -4.35 -12.89 19.19
CA THR A 76 -5.62 -13.63 19.30
C THR A 76 -6.78 -12.79 18.76
N GLU A 77 -6.90 -11.54 19.18
CA GLU A 77 -8.00 -10.63 18.82
C GLU A 77 -8.00 -10.26 17.33
N TYR A 78 -6.81 -9.97 16.77
CA TYR A 78 -6.68 -9.54 15.36
C TYR A 78 -6.21 -10.65 14.43
N LYS A 79 -6.26 -11.90 14.88
CA LYS A 79 -5.92 -13.05 14.05
C LYS A 79 -6.96 -13.25 12.95
N GLY A 80 -6.50 -13.50 11.73
CA GLY A 80 -7.35 -13.79 10.57
C GLY A 80 -7.83 -12.55 9.81
N TYR A 81 -7.54 -11.33 10.27
CA TYR A 81 -7.91 -10.11 9.53
C TYR A 81 -7.17 -10.00 8.20
N ALA A 82 -5.93 -10.47 8.10
CA ALA A 82 -5.22 -10.58 6.83
C ALA A 82 -6.00 -11.43 5.82
N LYS A 83 -6.55 -12.56 6.27
CA LYS A 83 -7.35 -13.44 5.42
C LYS A 83 -8.70 -12.81 5.07
N LYS A 84 -9.39 -12.16 6.00
CA LYS A 84 -10.64 -11.42 5.72
C LYS A 84 -10.42 -10.38 4.63
N SER A 85 -9.34 -9.59 4.73
CA SER A 85 -8.96 -8.61 3.71
C SER A 85 -8.75 -9.27 2.35
N PHE A 86 -7.90 -10.32 2.31
CA PHE A 86 -7.58 -11.01 1.06
C PHE A 86 -8.81 -11.60 0.39
N ASP A 87 -9.68 -12.27 1.14
CA ASP A 87 -10.89 -12.92 0.61
C ASP A 87 -11.85 -11.85 0.04
N GLN A 88 -12.14 -10.80 0.81
CA GLN A 88 -13.07 -9.75 0.41
C GLN A 88 -12.60 -8.96 -0.82
N LEU A 89 -11.31 -8.61 -0.86
CA LEU A 89 -10.72 -7.94 -2.02
C LEU A 89 -10.60 -8.88 -3.22
N THR A 90 -10.50 -10.20 -3.00
CA THR A 90 -10.52 -11.19 -4.09
C THR A 90 -11.91 -11.30 -4.70
N GLU A 91 -12.97 -11.30 -3.90
CA GLU A 91 -14.35 -11.30 -4.42
C GLU A 91 -14.61 -10.08 -5.32
N LEU A 92 -14.18 -8.89 -4.89
CA LEU A 92 -14.27 -7.67 -5.71
C LEU A 92 -13.40 -7.78 -6.98
N PHE A 93 -12.18 -8.31 -6.86
CA PHE A 93 -11.25 -8.41 -7.99
C PHE A 93 -11.75 -9.30 -9.12
N ILE A 94 -12.49 -10.37 -8.80
CA ILE A 94 -13.02 -11.32 -9.79
C ILE A 94 -14.43 -10.99 -10.27
N SER A 95 -15.10 -9.99 -9.67
CA SER A 95 -16.43 -9.55 -10.07
C SER A 95 -16.37 -8.68 -11.32
N ASP A 96 -17.13 -9.03 -12.34
CA ASP A 96 -17.28 -8.23 -13.57
C ASP A 96 -18.06 -6.92 -13.33
N GLU A 97 -18.74 -6.81 -12.18
CA GLU A 97 -19.51 -5.63 -11.80
C GLU A 97 -18.66 -4.56 -11.11
N THR A 98 -17.45 -4.91 -10.67
CA THR A 98 -16.58 -3.97 -9.95
C THR A 98 -16.09 -2.85 -10.87
N THR A 99 -16.30 -1.60 -10.43
CA THR A 99 -15.82 -0.41 -11.12
C THR A 99 -14.30 -0.47 -11.34
N LYS A 100 -13.88 -0.27 -12.58
CA LYS A 100 -12.46 -0.41 -12.99
C LYS A 100 -11.54 0.58 -12.27
N GLU A 101 -12.04 1.75 -11.86
CA GLU A 101 -11.32 2.77 -11.10
C GLU A 101 -11.01 2.35 -9.66
N LEU A 102 -11.71 1.34 -9.11
CA LEU A 102 -11.38 0.69 -7.83
C LEU A 102 -10.22 -0.31 -7.95
N MET A 103 -9.97 -0.84 -9.15
CA MET A 103 -9.01 -1.93 -9.34
C MET A 103 -7.57 -1.63 -8.91
N PRO A 104 -7.01 -0.40 -9.07
CA PRO A 104 -5.68 -0.08 -8.54
C PRO A 104 -5.56 -0.28 -7.04
N PHE A 105 -6.61 0.09 -6.27
CA PHE A 105 -6.68 -0.09 -4.82
C PHE A 105 -6.86 -1.57 -4.46
N ILE A 106 -7.86 -2.21 -5.05
CA ILE A 106 -8.19 -3.62 -4.80
C ILE A 106 -6.99 -4.53 -5.09
N ALA A 107 -6.35 -4.39 -6.25
CA ALA A 107 -5.22 -5.22 -6.64
C ALA A 107 -4.01 -5.05 -5.71
N SER A 108 -3.72 -3.81 -5.30
CA SER A 108 -2.58 -3.49 -4.43
C SER A 108 -2.77 -4.04 -3.02
N TYR A 109 -3.91 -3.74 -2.40
CA TYR A 109 -4.22 -4.20 -1.05
C TYR A 109 -4.44 -5.72 -0.98
N ARG A 110 -5.04 -6.34 -2.00
CA ARG A 110 -5.17 -7.79 -2.12
C ARG A 110 -3.81 -8.49 -2.11
N ALA A 111 -2.86 -8.01 -2.91
CA ALA A 111 -1.52 -8.57 -2.96
C ALA A 111 -0.78 -8.42 -1.61
N SER A 112 -0.93 -7.26 -0.95
CA SER A 112 -0.37 -6.99 0.37
C SER A 112 -1.02 -7.86 1.45
N ALA A 113 -2.35 -8.00 1.44
CA ALA A 113 -3.07 -8.86 2.38
C ALA A 113 -2.62 -10.32 2.30
N LEU A 114 -2.34 -10.85 1.10
CA LEU A 114 -1.77 -12.19 0.95
C LEU A 114 -0.38 -12.30 1.60
N SER A 115 0.45 -11.25 1.51
CA SER A 115 1.75 -11.21 2.22
C SER A 115 1.58 -11.26 3.74
N LEU A 116 0.56 -10.57 4.29
CA LEU A 116 0.23 -10.62 5.72
C LEU A 116 -0.30 -11.99 6.13
N VAL A 117 -1.10 -12.66 5.29
CA VAL A 117 -1.50 -14.08 5.51
C VAL A 117 -0.28 -14.99 5.59
N VAL A 118 0.73 -14.75 4.74
CA VAL A 118 2.01 -15.51 4.81
C VAL A 118 2.71 -15.27 6.14
N ALA A 119 2.81 -14.01 6.57
CA ALA A 119 3.44 -13.64 7.83
C ALA A 119 2.70 -14.24 9.04
N GLU A 120 1.36 -14.21 9.04
CA GLU A 120 0.53 -14.76 10.12
C GLU A 120 0.62 -16.30 10.20
N THR A 121 0.64 -16.97 9.05
CA THR A 121 0.54 -18.44 8.97
C THR A 121 1.87 -19.16 8.77
N ASN A 122 2.96 -18.43 8.50
CA ASN A 122 4.27 -18.95 8.12
C ASN A 122 4.24 -19.84 6.85
N LYS A 123 3.22 -19.73 6.00
CA LYS A 123 3.08 -20.51 4.77
C LYS A 123 3.84 -19.85 3.62
N LEU A 124 5.17 -19.91 3.65
CA LEU A 124 6.07 -19.24 2.69
C LEU A 124 5.80 -19.55 1.22
N LYS A 125 5.15 -20.68 0.90
CA LYS A 125 4.75 -21.04 -0.49
C LYS A 125 3.84 -19.98 -1.13
N PHE A 126 3.07 -19.23 -0.34
CA PHE A 126 2.20 -18.17 -0.85
C PHE A 126 2.92 -16.84 -1.06
N LEU A 127 4.15 -16.69 -0.58
CA LEU A 127 4.92 -15.45 -0.79
C LEU A 127 5.20 -15.21 -2.29
N GLY A 128 5.55 -16.27 -3.03
CA GLY A 128 5.70 -16.19 -4.49
C GLY A 128 4.44 -15.66 -5.15
N HIS A 129 3.30 -16.25 -4.83
CA HIS A 129 2.01 -15.84 -5.37
C HIS A 129 1.65 -14.38 -5.03
N SER A 130 1.92 -13.92 -3.80
CA SER A 130 1.72 -12.50 -3.45
C SER A 130 2.54 -11.57 -4.35
N PHE A 131 3.81 -11.92 -4.63
CA PHE A 131 4.65 -11.11 -5.53
C PHE A 131 4.20 -11.19 -7.00
N ASP A 132 3.62 -12.31 -7.45
CA ASP A 132 3.01 -12.41 -8.79
C ASP A 132 1.80 -11.45 -8.91
N LEU A 133 0.95 -11.39 -7.86
CA LEU A 133 -0.16 -10.43 -7.79
C LEU A 133 0.32 -8.97 -7.82
N PHE A 134 1.40 -8.66 -7.08
CA PHE A 134 2.00 -7.32 -7.15
C PHE A 134 2.56 -6.99 -8.53
N GLU A 135 3.20 -7.96 -9.19
CA GLU A 135 3.78 -7.76 -10.51
C GLU A 135 2.69 -7.44 -11.54
N GLU A 136 1.56 -8.15 -11.47
CA GLU A 136 0.38 -7.86 -12.28
C GLU A 136 -0.18 -6.45 -11.98
N ALA A 137 -0.36 -6.11 -10.69
CA ALA A 137 -0.86 -4.80 -10.28
C ALA A 137 0.05 -3.65 -10.74
N VAL A 138 1.37 -3.78 -10.57
CA VAL A 138 2.34 -2.78 -11.03
C VAL A 138 2.30 -2.65 -12.55
N LYS A 139 2.27 -3.75 -13.29
CA LYS A 139 2.21 -3.71 -14.75
C LYS A 139 0.96 -2.99 -15.27
N LYS A 140 -0.18 -3.19 -14.61
CA LYS A 140 -1.47 -2.63 -15.07
C LYS A 140 -1.69 -1.18 -14.59
N TYR A 141 -1.28 -0.84 -13.37
CA TYR A 141 -1.78 0.35 -12.70
C TYR A 141 -0.71 1.35 -12.25
N SER A 142 0.59 1.03 -12.32
CA SER A 142 1.65 1.92 -11.81
C SER A 142 1.80 3.25 -12.57
N ASN A 143 1.17 3.41 -13.72
CA ASN A 143 1.11 4.70 -14.44
C ASN A 143 -0.03 5.60 -13.95
N ILE A 144 -0.95 5.07 -13.15
CA ILE A 144 -2.18 5.74 -12.70
C ILE A 144 -2.14 5.94 -11.19
N SER A 145 -1.64 4.94 -10.45
CA SER A 145 -1.61 4.92 -9.00
C SER A 145 -0.23 4.50 -8.47
N PRO A 146 0.29 5.15 -7.44
CA PRO A 146 1.52 4.76 -6.76
C PRO A 146 1.37 3.47 -5.93
N LEU A 147 0.15 3.10 -5.54
CA LEU A 147 -0.13 2.03 -4.58
C LEU A 147 0.47 0.67 -4.93
N PRO A 148 0.44 0.18 -6.19
CA PRO A 148 1.04 -1.11 -6.53
C PRO A 148 2.55 -1.17 -6.23
N GLU A 149 3.29 -0.12 -6.61
CA GLU A 149 4.72 -0.01 -6.32
C GLU A 149 4.97 0.23 -4.83
N PHE A 150 4.19 1.10 -4.20
CA PHE A 150 4.29 1.40 -2.78
C PHE A 150 4.10 0.15 -1.92
N MET A 151 3.04 -0.61 -2.14
CA MET A 151 2.74 -1.82 -1.37
C MET A 151 3.78 -2.93 -1.63
N ARG A 152 4.19 -3.15 -2.90
CA ARG A 152 5.23 -4.13 -3.22
C ARG A 152 6.56 -3.74 -2.59
N GLY A 153 6.95 -2.48 -2.68
CA GLY A 153 8.17 -1.95 -2.08
C GLY A 153 8.18 -2.11 -0.57
N SER A 154 7.06 -1.80 0.09
CA SER A 154 6.89 -1.91 1.55
C SER A 154 6.98 -3.36 2.02
N VAL A 155 6.32 -4.30 1.35
CA VAL A 155 6.44 -5.72 1.66
C VAL A 155 7.87 -6.21 1.42
N ALA A 156 8.47 -5.86 0.28
CA ALA A 156 9.83 -6.27 -0.07
C ALA A 156 10.88 -5.77 0.95
N GLU A 157 10.72 -4.56 1.48
CA GLU A 157 11.60 -3.99 2.50
C GLU A 157 11.61 -4.81 3.80
N ASN A 158 10.45 -5.32 4.19
CA ASN A 158 10.26 -6.03 5.45
C ASN A 158 10.55 -7.54 5.38
N LEU A 159 10.90 -8.06 4.19
CA LEU A 159 11.28 -9.46 4.06
C LEU A 159 12.62 -9.76 4.75
N PRO A 160 12.80 -10.97 5.32
CA PRO A 160 14.08 -11.44 5.80
C PRO A 160 15.17 -11.35 4.72
N TRP A 161 16.43 -11.18 5.15
CA TRP A 161 17.57 -10.93 4.25
C TRP A 161 17.78 -12.00 3.16
N PHE A 162 17.44 -13.26 3.45
CA PHE A 162 17.60 -14.37 2.49
C PHE A 162 16.61 -14.32 1.31
N PHE A 163 15.58 -13.47 1.35
CA PHE A 163 14.73 -13.16 0.20
C PHE A 163 15.31 -12.03 -0.69
N PHE A 164 16.64 -11.97 -0.81
CA PHE A 164 17.35 -10.89 -1.53
C PHE A 164 16.79 -10.61 -2.93
N GLY A 165 16.35 -11.67 -3.66
CA GLY A 165 15.74 -11.52 -4.99
C GLY A 165 14.45 -10.70 -4.98
N LYS A 166 13.63 -10.78 -3.91
CA LYS A 166 12.42 -9.98 -3.76
C LYS A 166 12.69 -8.63 -3.10
N ARG A 167 13.64 -8.56 -2.16
CA ARG A 167 14.02 -7.31 -1.48
C ARG A 167 14.48 -6.19 -2.41
N LYS A 168 15.03 -6.53 -3.59
CA LYS A 168 15.43 -5.55 -4.61
C LYS A 168 14.27 -4.67 -5.10
N TYR A 169 13.02 -5.16 -5.00
CA TYR A 169 11.85 -4.36 -5.39
C TYR A 169 11.69 -3.11 -4.53
N ALA A 170 12.05 -3.15 -3.26
CA ALA A 170 11.95 -1.98 -2.39
C ALA A 170 12.71 -0.77 -2.96
N LYS A 171 13.99 -0.94 -3.33
CA LYS A 171 14.79 0.14 -3.93
C LYS A 171 14.23 0.62 -5.26
N LYS A 172 13.82 -0.33 -6.12
CA LYS A 172 13.29 -0.03 -7.45
C LYS A 172 11.98 0.75 -7.36
N ASP A 173 11.06 0.29 -6.53
CA ASP A 173 9.71 0.81 -6.47
C ASP A 173 9.68 2.19 -5.80
N PHE A 174 10.38 2.38 -4.69
CA PHE A 174 10.45 3.69 -4.04
C PHE A 174 11.15 4.73 -4.92
N GLN A 175 12.19 4.37 -5.66
CA GLN A 175 12.80 5.27 -6.63
C GLN A 175 11.82 5.62 -7.75
N SER A 176 11.10 4.63 -8.31
CA SER A 176 10.11 4.86 -9.37
C SER A 176 8.99 5.82 -8.94
N ILE A 177 8.49 5.67 -7.69
CA ILE A 177 7.47 6.57 -7.15
C ILE A 177 8.01 8.01 -7.04
N ILE A 178 9.24 8.18 -6.53
CA ILE A 178 9.87 9.51 -6.44
C ILE A 178 10.03 10.13 -7.82
N ASP A 179 10.53 9.38 -8.79
CA ASP A 179 10.76 9.86 -10.16
C ASP A 179 9.46 10.31 -10.85
N LYS A 180 8.35 9.60 -10.58
CA LYS A 180 7.01 9.93 -11.09
C LYS A 180 6.44 11.17 -10.39
N TYR A 181 6.59 11.26 -9.06
CA TYR A 181 6.17 12.41 -8.27
C TYR A 181 6.92 13.69 -8.67
N GLU A 182 8.21 13.61 -8.95
CA GLU A 182 8.99 14.76 -9.41
C GLU A 182 8.55 15.29 -10.79
N LYS A 183 7.95 14.41 -11.61
CA LYS A 183 7.36 14.79 -12.92
C LYS A 183 5.92 15.29 -12.78
N ASN A 184 5.16 14.75 -11.86
CA ASN A 184 3.76 15.09 -11.61
C ASN A 184 3.43 14.92 -10.13
N GLN A 185 3.32 16.02 -9.40
CA GLN A 185 3.05 16.01 -7.95
C GLN A 185 1.66 15.45 -7.61
N ASP A 186 0.70 15.53 -8.52
CA ASP A 186 -0.65 14.98 -8.33
C ASP A 186 -0.71 13.44 -8.42
N TYR A 187 0.41 12.81 -8.82
CA TYR A 187 0.50 11.35 -8.92
C TYR A 187 0.46 10.65 -7.57
N VAL A 188 0.97 11.27 -6.51
CA VAL A 188 1.14 10.66 -5.19
C VAL A 188 0.55 11.56 -4.11
N ASN A 189 -0.28 11.01 -3.22
CA ASN A 189 -0.71 11.75 -2.04
C ASN A 189 0.46 11.96 -1.04
N TRP A 190 0.29 12.94 -0.14
CA TRP A 190 1.35 13.35 0.77
C TRP A 190 1.78 12.25 1.77
N LYS A 191 0.87 11.35 2.19
CA LYS A 191 1.18 10.24 3.11
C LYS A 191 2.15 9.25 2.45
N VAL A 192 1.81 8.79 1.25
CA VAL A 192 2.61 7.83 0.48
C VAL A 192 3.96 8.41 0.10
N ILE A 193 4.04 9.67 -0.36
CA ILE A 193 5.34 10.25 -0.75
C ILE A 193 6.23 10.55 0.47
N SER A 194 5.66 10.97 1.60
CA SER A 194 6.41 11.14 2.85
C SER A 194 7.03 9.84 3.31
N PHE A 195 6.26 8.74 3.33
CA PHE A 195 6.79 7.42 3.63
C PHE A 195 7.86 6.99 2.63
N THR A 196 7.62 7.19 1.34
CA THR A 196 8.54 6.78 0.27
C THR A 196 9.90 7.47 0.41
N TYR A 197 9.95 8.75 0.72
CA TYR A 197 11.19 9.48 0.99
C TYR A 197 11.96 8.89 2.18
N TRP A 198 11.28 8.61 3.28
CA TRP A 198 11.88 7.96 4.44
C TRP A 198 12.40 6.56 4.11
N ALA A 199 11.59 5.72 3.45
CA ALA A 199 11.97 4.35 3.10
C ALA A 199 13.16 4.31 2.13
N TRP A 200 13.21 5.24 1.17
CA TRP A 200 14.37 5.40 0.30
C TRP A 200 15.63 5.75 1.08
N ALA A 201 15.55 6.74 1.97
CA ALA A 201 16.68 7.15 2.81
C ALA A 201 17.16 6.02 3.71
N LYS A 202 16.23 5.25 4.31
CA LYS A 202 16.53 4.07 5.13
C LYS A 202 17.35 3.01 4.38
N GLN A 203 17.14 2.87 3.08
CA GLN A 203 17.87 1.91 2.23
C GLN A 203 19.18 2.45 1.66
N HIS A 204 19.43 3.75 1.78
CA HIS A 204 20.56 4.45 1.17
C HIS A 204 21.40 5.22 2.20
N GLN A 205 21.75 4.58 3.34
CA GLN A 205 22.50 5.20 4.43
C GLN A 205 24.01 5.30 4.19
N GLY A 206 24.54 4.72 3.09
CA GLY A 206 25.96 4.75 2.77
C GLY A 206 26.45 6.16 2.40
N LYS A 207 27.75 6.44 2.62
CA LYS A 207 28.38 7.75 2.38
C LYS A 207 28.04 8.37 1.02
N LYS A 208 27.97 7.55 -0.03
CA LYS A 208 27.64 7.98 -1.41
C LYS A 208 26.26 8.64 -1.52
N TYR A 209 25.32 8.23 -0.70
CA TYR A 209 23.92 8.66 -0.77
C TYR A 209 23.49 9.56 0.39
N ARG A 210 24.41 9.85 1.34
CA ARG A 210 24.11 10.55 2.59
C ARG A 210 23.41 11.89 2.35
N GLU A 211 23.93 12.71 1.46
CA GLU A 211 23.36 14.03 1.14
C GLU A 211 21.93 13.91 0.60
N GLN A 212 21.72 13.01 -0.36
CA GLN A 212 20.38 12.78 -0.93
C GLN A 212 19.42 12.19 0.10
N ALA A 213 19.89 11.28 0.96
CA ALA A 213 19.09 10.71 2.04
C ALA A 213 18.62 11.79 3.03
N LEU A 214 19.51 12.68 3.46
CA LEU A 214 19.18 13.81 4.32
C LEU A 214 18.15 14.75 3.67
N LYS A 215 18.32 15.07 2.39
CA LYS A 215 17.37 15.88 1.62
C LYS A 215 15.97 15.25 1.55
N TYR A 216 15.90 13.93 1.35
CA TYR A 216 14.61 13.23 1.31
C TYR A 216 13.96 13.14 2.70
N LEU A 217 14.75 12.97 3.77
CA LEU A 217 14.24 13.00 5.14
C LEU A 217 13.66 14.38 5.49
N GLU A 218 14.29 15.47 5.06
CA GLU A 218 13.75 16.82 5.21
C GLU A 218 12.43 17.02 4.48
N LYS A 219 12.33 16.52 3.24
CA LYS A 219 11.05 16.51 2.49
C LYS A 219 9.97 15.73 3.24
N ALA A 220 10.29 14.53 3.73
CA ALA A 220 9.35 13.70 4.50
C ALA A 220 8.84 14.40 5.76
N ILE A 221 9.74 15.02 6.53
CA ILE A 221 9.42 15.77 7.75
C ILE A 221 8.50 16.98 7.44
N LYS A 222 8.81 17.71 6.36
CA LYS A 222 8.02 18.87 5.94
C LYS A 222 6.60 18.52 5.51
N LEU A 223 6.41 17.37 4.88
CA LEU A 223 5.12 16.89 4.40
C LEU A 223 4.17 16.44 5.52
N ASP A 224 4.69 16.12 6.71
CA ASP A 224 3.91 15.61 7.84
C ASP A 224 4.05 16.50 9.09
N PRO A 225 3.56 17.74 9.08
CA PRO A 225 3.70 18.67 10.21
C PRO A 225 2.96 18.22 11.47
N GLU A 226 1.94 17.37 11.30
CA GLU A 226 1.06 16.90 12.38
C GLU A 226 1.38 15.49 12.89
N TYR A 227 2.50 14.89 12.46
CA TYR A 227 2.93 13.53 12.86
C TYR A 227 1.92 12.41 12.51
N LYS A 228 1.19 12.54 11.40
CA LYS A 228 0.17 11.58 10.97
C LYS A 228 0.70 10.43 10.08
N ALA A 229 1.84 10.63 9.41
CA ALA A 229 2.37 9.66 8.43
C ALA A 229 3.80 9.17 8.72
N GLY A 230 4.33 9.40 9.89
CA GLY A 230 5.62 8.86 10.32
C GLY A 230 6.78 9.85 10.29
N ARG A 231 6.53 11.14 10.40
CA ARG A 231 7.55 12.19 10.60
C ARG A 231 8.57 11.80 11.67
N LYS A 232 8.12 11.26 12.80
CA LYS A 232 9.00 10.80 13.88
C LYS A 232 10.10 9.84 13.40
N ARG A 233 9.75 8.89 12.54
CA ARG A 233 10.72 7.95 11.94
C ARG A 233 11.75 8.65 11.06
N ALA A 234 11.32 9.68 10.34
CA ALA A 234 12.21 10.47 9.48
C ALA A 234 13.16 11.32 10.31
N GLU A 235 12.70 11.94 11.40
CA GLU A 235 13.53 12.70 12.35
C GLU A 235 14.56 11.81 13.03
N GLU A 236 14.17 10.63 13.52
CA GLU A 236 15.07 9.65 14.15
C GLU A 236 16.16 9.16 13.17
N LEU A 237 15.80 8.88 11.91
CA LEU A 237 16.77 8.46 10.90
C LEU A 237 17.69 9.62 10.49
N LYS A 238 17.16 10.84 10.38
CA LYS A 238 17.95 12.04 10.08
C LYS A 238 19.02 12.25 11.16
N LEU A 239 18.65 12.15 12.44
CA LEU A 239 19.60 12.28 13.55
C LEU A 239 20.74 11.25 13.42
N LYS A 240 20.42 9.97 13.21
CA LYS A 240 21.42 8.91 13.02
C LYS A 240 22.35 9.12 11.84
N LEU A 241 21.92 9.84 10.81
CA LEU A 241 22.74 10.12 9.64
C LEU A 241 23.59 11.41 9.80
N THR A 242 23.27 12.26 10.77
CA THR A 242 24.03 13.49 11.05
C THR A 242 25.15 13.28 12.07
N ASP A 243 25.00 12.31 12.96
CA ASP A 243 26.03 11.83 13.89
C ASP A 243 27.10 11.03 13.14
#